data_4fae654146dcff9ba1045b53a922c8f6
#
_entry.id   4fae654146dcff9ba1045b53a922c8f6
#
_cell.length_a   1.000
_cell.length_b   1.000
_cell.length_c   1.000
_cell.angle_alpha   90.00
_cell.angle_beta   90.00
_cell.angle_gamma   90.00
#
_symmetry.space_group_name_H-M   'P 1'
#
loop_
_entity.id
_entity.type
_entity.pdbx_description
1 polymer ?
#
loop_
_entity_poly.entity_id
_entity_poly.type
_entity_poly.pdbx_seq_one_letter_code
_entity_poly.pdbx_strand_id
1 'polypeptide(L)'
;QVDRGGLQFQHQRGAGTVALASTALTLTPAAGPALVLELQATTIDLNAHTLAAPALKLAASGVDLDAALNADWSQPGAATASGTLDLNKLDLPALLRALGTALPPSVNAAPLTDIALGSRFAWAGDTLTLDELKLRAGSFSGAGSVKLGLGGATRIEATISSPELDLDYFLAPPQAPPVAATAAPPAVGTPAEAQGLAALLTVDGSINARLGRLKRGKLELSDIDARLQMSRGSAQLQKLDAKLYGGTLDATGALAATTDTGSMNVSARIAGVDLAALLASTQQKQQFAGRVNGSLTLAATGADPATWKNTLSGPVQLGIDEPVLKDLSVEQVICRAAAQLNQEALTAHFAPDTHLRSFRAALDFSQGVGHIRQLNAAVPDMEMRGEGRIDLPRRKLDIQLNTRVTDDLGKLDRACRMSRKMLAIEWPVSCKGRFDEPPKKWCGIDKDDVAKLATQLATEKVQDKLMKKLGDFLNRD
;
A
#
# COMPACT_ATOMS: atom_id res chain seq x y z
N GLN A 1 4.29 46.53 -17.63
CA GLN A 1 3.47 47.71 -17.83
C GLN A 1 2.33 47.63 -16.80
N VAL A 2 2.19 48.64 -15.93
CA VAL A 2 1.10 48.71 -14.94
C VAL A 2 0.05 49.61 -15.55
N ASP A 3 -1.07 49.05 -16.01
CA ASP A 3 -2.21 49.84 -16.47
C ASP A 3 -2.93 50.38 -15.22
N ARG A 4 -3.07 51.70 -15.15
CA ARG A 4 -3.73 52.39 -14.07
C ARG A 4 -5.26 52.27 -14.19
N GLY A 5 -5.84 51.30 -13.51
CA GLY A 5 -7.25 51.42 -13.08
C GLY A 5 -7.38 52.54 -12.06
N GLY A 6 -8.46 53.29 -12.08
CA GLY A 6 -8.63 54.50 -11.28
C GLY A 6 -8.48 54.27 -9.78
N LEU A 7 -7.41 54.82 -9.20
CA LEU A 7 -7.16 54.85 -7.75
C LEU A 7 -7.95 56.07 -7.19
N GLN A 8 -8.98 55.81 -6.39
CA GLN A 8 -9.63 56.86 -5.59
C GLN A 8 -9.00 56.86 -4.19
N PHE A 9 -8.17 57.87 -3.95
CA PHE A 9 -7.58 58.11 -2.62
C PHE A 9 -8.42 59.14 -1.88
N GLN A 10 -8.87 58.84 -0.67
CA GLN A 10 -9.28 59.83 0.32
C GLN A 10 -8.19 59.96 1.35
N HIS A 11 -7.40 61.01 1.27
CA HIS A 11 -6.38 61.34 2.26
C HIS A 11 -6.83 62.49 3.14
N GLN A 12 -7.01 62.27 4.44
CA GLN A 12 -7.18 63.34 5.42
C GLN A 12 -5.79 63.80 5.89
N ARG A 13 -5.41 65.00 5.54
CA ARG A 13 -4.15 65.63 5.99
C ARG A 13 -4.12 65.68 7.52
N GLY A 14 -3.17 64.97 8.16
CA GLY A 14 -2.93 64.97 9.59
C GLY A 14 -3.30 63.70 10.35
N ALA A 15 -4.05 62.78 9.78
CA ALA A 15 -4.46 61.57 10.50
C ALA A 15 -3.52 60.34 10.32
N GLY A 16 -2.54 60.41 9.42
CA GLY A 16 -1.66 59.27 9.14
C GLY A 16 -2.38 58.05 8.55
N THR A 17 -3.65 58.17 8.21
CA THR A 17 -4.50 57.09 7.72
C THR A 17 -4.81 57.29 6.24
N VAL A 18 -4.67 56.23 5.44
CA VAL A 18 -5.04 56.15 4.03
C VAL A 18 -6.21 55.20 3.89
N ALA A 19 -7.32 55.67 3.38
CA ALA A 19 -8.49 54.85 3.09
C ALA A 19 -8.68 54.70 1.55
N LEU A 20 -8.84 53.44 1.10
CA LEU A 20 -9.09 53.06 -0.27
C LEU A 20 -10.53 52.54 -0.35
N ALA A 21 -11.43 53.31 -0.96
CA ALA A 21 -12.85 52.91 -1.07
C ALA A 21 -13.05 51.72 -2.03
N SER A 22 -12.43 51.80 -3.19
CA SER A 22 -12.39 50.71 -4.19
C SER A 22 -11.17 50.95 -5.09
N THR A 23 -10.37 49.92 -5.28
CA THR A 23 -9.17 50.00 -6.13
C THR A 23 -9.01 48.74 -6.90
N ALA A 24 -8.90 48.85 -8.22
CA ALA A 24 -8.55 47.74 -9.10
C ALA A 24 -7.17 47.99 -9.72
N LEU A 25 -6.28 47.02 -9.59
CA LEU A 25 -4.94 47.06 -10.12
C LEU A 25 -4.75 45.86 -11.06
N THR A 26 -4.44 46.14 -12.33
CA THR A 26 -4.11 45.10 -13.33
C THR A 26 -2.60 45.11 -13.54
N LEU A 27 -1.95 44.02 -13.24
CA LEU A 27 -0.54 43.78 -13.52
C LEU A 27 -0.42 42.85 -14.72
N THR A 28 0.21 43.33 -15.78
CA THR A 28 0.48 42.53 -17.00
C THR A 28 1.98 42.29 -17.07
N PRO A 29 2.47 41.11 -16.61
CA PRO A 29 3.88 40.79 -16.71
C PRO A 29 4.30 40.61 -18.18
N ALA A 30 5.60 40.81 -18.48
CA ALA A 30 6.14 40.64 -19.82
C ALA A 30 6.01 39.19 -20.34
N ALA A 31 5.98 38.24 -19.41
CA ALA A 31 5.65 36.83 -19.68
C ALA A 31 4.75 36.32 -18.54
N GLY A 32 3.61 35.74 -18.91
CA GLY A 32 2.65 35.20 -17.95
C GLY A 32 1.26 35.84 -18.05
N PRO A 33 0.28 35.32 -17.31
CA PRO A 33 -1.08 35.82 -17.32
C PRO A 33 -1.17 37.18 -16.60
N ALA A 34 -2.16 37.98 -17.02
CA ALA A 34 -2.52 39.20 -16.31
C ALA A 34 -3.06 38.83 -14.91
N LEU A 35 -2.68 39.62 -13.91
CA LEU A 35 -3.12 39.53 -12.53
C LEU A 35 -4.03 40.73 -12.25
N VAL A 36 -5.24 40.47 -11.81
CA VAL A 36 -6.20 41.52 -11.39
C VAL A 36 -6.34 41.44 -9.88
N LEU A 37 -6.00 42.53 -9.20
CA LEU A 37 -6.17 42.71 -7.77
C LEU A 37 -7.23 43.77 -7.52
N GLU A 38 -8.29 43.41 -6.85
CA GLU A 38 -9.34 44.36 -6.41
C GLU A 38 -9.29 44.46 -4.86
N LEU A 39 -9.23 45.66 -4.38
CA LEU A 39 -9.26 46.03 -2.95
C LEU A 39 -10.52 46.87 -2.70
N GLN A 40 -11.27 46.54 -1.66
CA GLN A 40 -12.43 47.32 -1.23
C GLN A 40 -12.30 47.69 0.23
N ALA A 41 -12.72 48.90 0.58
CA ALA A 41 -12.78 49.43 1.94
C ALA A 41 -11.45 49.20 2.74
N THR A 42 -10.30 49.30 2.06
CA THR A 42 -8.99 49.05 2.65
C THR A 42 -8.52 50.29 3.42
N THR A 43 -8.07 50.08 4.65
CA THR A 43 -7.53 51.13 5.51
C THR A 43 -6.09 50.81 5.88
N ILE A 44 -5.20 51.77 5.70
CA ILE A 44 -3.80 51.70 6.11
C ILE A 44 -3.56 52.82 7.16
N ASP A 45 -3.22 52.47 8.39
CA ASP A 45 -2.82 53.39 9.42
C ASP A 45 -1.30 53.39 9.56
N LEU A 46 -0.70 54.48 9.08
CA LEU A 46 0.76 54.65 9.09
C LEU A 46 1.32 54.98 10.49
N ASN A 47 0.48 55.49 11.42
CA ASN A 47 0.88 55.78 12.79
C ASN A 47 0.80 54.52 13.65
N ALA A 48 -0.27 53.77 13.51
CA ALA A 48 -0.45 52.47 14.19
C ALA A 48 0.32 51.32 13.52
N HIS A 49 0.83 51.53 12.32
CA HIS A 49 1.48 50.50 11.49
C HIS A 49 0.58 49.30 11.25
N THR A 50 -0.66 49.54 10.85
CA THR A 50 -1.64 48.47 10.58
C THR A 50 -2.27 48.61 9.21
N LEU A 51 -2.76 47.47 8.66
CA LEU A 51 -3.55 47.39 7.45
C LEU A 51 -4.79 46.55 7.73
N ALA A 52 -5.95 47.01 7.27
CA ALA A 52 -7.17 46.25 7.24
C ALA A 52 -7.76 46.28 5.82
N ALA A 53 -7.81 45.12 5.18
CA ALA A 53 -8.42 44.91 3.87
C ALA A 53 -9.51 43.86 4.01
N PRO A 54 -10.75 44.23 4.34
CA PRO A 54 -11.83 43.31 4.63
C PRO A 54 -12.33 42.55 3.37
N ALA A 55 -12.04 43.09 2.19
CA ALA A 55 -12.38 42.43 0.91
C ALA A 55 -11.26 42.66 -0.10
N LEU A 56 -10.57 41.59 -0.43
CA LEU A 56 -9.53 41.50 -1.43
C LEU A 56 -9.92 40.41 -2.42
N LYS A 57 -9.88 40.71 -3.72
CA LYS A 57 -10.05 39.71 -4.77
C LYS A 57 -8.80 39.66 -5.62
N LEU A 58 -8.37 38.44 -5.92
CA LEU A 58 -7.26 38.18 -6.81
C LEU A 58 -7.70 37.23 -7.92
N ALA A 59 -7.66 37.72 -9.14
CA ALA A 59 -7.95 36.91 -10.30
C ALA A 59 -6.74 36.86 -11.24
N ALA A 60 -6.39 35.65 -11.67
CA ALA A 60 -5.38 35.38 -12.68
C ALA A 60 -5.83 34.20 -13.54
N SER A 61 -5.07 33.87 -14.59
CA SER A 61 -5.39 32.71 -15.42
C SER A 61 -5.42 31.43 -14.56
N GLY A 62 -6.63 30.90 -14.33
CA GLY A 62 -6.83 29.67 -13.54
C GLY A 62 -6.80 29.87 -12.02
N VAL A 63 -6.78 31.10 -11.50
CA VAL A 63 -6.85 31.41 -10.07
C VAL A 63 -7.96 32.43 -9.82
N ASP A 64 -8.83 32.13 -8.87
CA ASP A 64 -9.87 33.02 -8.36
C ASP A 64 -9.88 32.92 -6.83
N LEU A 65 -9.48 34.02 -6.18
CA LEU A 65 -9.24 34.09 -4.74
C LEU A 65 -9.96 35.28 -4.14
N ASP A 66 -10.77 35.06 -3.14
CA ASP A 66 -11.29 36.06 -2.22
C ASP A 66 -10.53 35.98 -0.90
N ALA A 67 -10.20 37.12 -0.29
CA ALA A 67 -9.54 37.13 1.00
C ALA A 67 -9.96 38.34 1.86
N ALA A 68 -9.85 38.21 3.15
CA ALA A 68 -9.81 39.31 4.08
C ALA A 68 -8.44 39.30 4.81
N LEU A 69 -7.82 40.43 4.95
CA LEU A 69 -6.45 40.56 5.49
C LEU A 69 -6.38 41.68 6.53
N ASN A 70 -5.86 41.33 7.68
CA ASN A 70 -5.37 42.29 8.66
C ASN A 70 -3.87 42.08 8.85
N ALA A 71 -3.08 43.15 8.83
CA ALA A 71 -1.65 43.09 9.07
C ALA A 71 -1.23 44.12 10.10
N ASP A 72 -0.24 43.78 10.90
CA ASP A 72 0.37 44.63 11.94
C ASP A 72 1.89 44.52 11.84
N TRP A 73 2.57 45.67 11.70
CA TRP A 73 4.02 45.79 11.68
C TRP A 73 4.51 46.87 12.66
N SER A 74 3.72 47.14 13.72
CA SER A 74 4.03 48.13 14.76
C SER A 74 5.32 47.78 15.52
N GLN A 75 5.67 46.48 15.55
CA GLN A 75 6.92 46.04 16.19
C GLN A 75 7.98 45.67 15.14
N PRO A 76 9.16 46.32 15.15
CA PRO A 76 10.25 46.03 14.21
C PRO A 76 10.65 44.56 14.25
N GLY A 77 10.61 43.90 13.08
CA GLY A 77 10.97 42.48 12.92
C GLY A 77 9.93 41.46 13.36
N ALA A 78 8.75 41.89 13.83
CA ALA A 78 7.66 41.03 14.28
C ALA A 78 6.34 41.30 13.54
N ALA A 79 6.40 41.50 12.22
CA ALA A 79 5.20 41.69 11.42
C ALA A 79 4.30 40.44 11.45
N THR A 80 3.00 40.65 11.58
CA THR A 80 1.97 39.63 11.56
C THR A 80 0.91 39.93 10.54
N ALA A 81 0.28 38.87 10.00
CA ALA A 81 -0.90 39.00 9.17
C ALA A 81 -1.90 37.88 9.49
N SER A 82 -3.18 38.20 9.43
CA SER A 82 -4.23 37.22 9.67
C SER A 82 -5.49 37.54 8.86
N GLY A 83 -6.32 36.57 8.63
CA GLY A 83 -7.55 36.76 7.90
C GLY A 83 -8.21 35.48 7.42
N THR A 84 -9.04 35.62 6.41
CA THR A 84 -9.67 34.50 5.68
C THR A 84 -9.15 34.44 4.27
N LEU A 85 -9.10 33.23 3.73
CA LEU A 85 -8.67 32.93 2.37
C LEU A 85 -9.65 31.93 1.79
N ASP A 86 -10.33 32.34 0.71
CA ASP A 86 -11.28 31.52 -0.03
C ASP A 86 -10.83 31.46 -1.50
N LEU A 87 -10.07 30.42 -1.81
CA LEU A 87 -9.66 30.06 -3.17
C LEU A 87 -10.84 29.36 -3.83
N ASN A 88 -11.63 30.10 -4.61
CA ASN A 88 -12.84 29.58 -5.25
C ASN A 88 -12.49 28.62 -6.37
N LYS A 89 -11.38 28.90 -7.07
CA LYS A 89 -10.88 28.07 -8.16
C LYS A 89 -9.36 28.18 -8.29
N LEU A 90 -8.72 27.02 -8.43
CA LEU A 90 -7.33 26.92 -8.85
C LEU A 90 -7.22 25.85 -9.93
N ASP A 91 -6.81 26.26 -11.13
CA ASP A 91 -6.30 25.37 -12.17
C ASP A 91 -4.79 25.22 -11.99
N LEU A 92 -4.38 24.24 -11.16
CA LEU A 92 -2.98 24.02 -10.85
C LEU A 92 -2.12 23.70 -12.10
N PRO A 93 -2.59 22.86 -13.05
CA PRO A 93 -1.89 22.65 -14.32
C PRO A 93 -1.67 23.93 -15.13
N ALA A 94 -2.65 24.83 -15.18
CA ALA A 94 -2.52 26.10 -15.88
C ALA A 94 -1.53 27.04 -15.18
N LEU A 95 -1.60 27.12 -13.85
CA LEU A 95 -0.68 27.92 -13.05
C LEU A 95 0.76 27.42 -13.20
N LEU A 96 1.02 26.13 -13.09
CA LEU A 96 2.35 25.55 -13.23
C LEU A 96 2.94 25.82 -14.63
N ARG A 97 2.12 25.66 -15.69
CA ARG A 97 2.54 26.00 -17.06
C ARG A 97 2.91 27.48 -17.21
N ALA A 98 2.13 28.37 -16.58
CA ALA A 98 2.44 29.81 -16.60
C ALA A 98 3.76 30.14 -15.85
N LEU A 99 4.13 29.34 -14.85
CA LEU A 99 5.38 29.43 -14.12
C LEU A 99 6.53 28.65 -14.78
N GLY A 100 6.33 28.07 -15.98
CA GLY A 100 7.35 27.31 -16.70
C GLY A 100 7.61 25.91 -16.11
N THR A 101 6.72 25.39 -15.29
CA THR A 101 6.83 24.08 -14.66
C THR A 101 5.72 23.15 -15.15
N ALA A 102 6.01 21.85 -15.27
CA ALA A 102 5.02 20.84 -15.66
C ALA A 102 4.65 19.94 -14.47
N LEU A 103 3.42 19.42 -14.46
CA LEU A 103 3.05 18.36 -13.56
C LEU A 103 3.86 17.09 -13.84
N PRO A 104 4.22 16.31 -12.80
CA PRO A 104 4.81 14.99 -12.99
C PRO A 104 3.89 14.09 -13.85
N PRO A 105 4.44 13.27 -14.76
CA PRO A 105 3.64 12.44 -15.66
C PRO A 105 2.83 11.34 -14.93
N SER A 106 3.17 11.05 -13.68
CA SER A 106 2.44 10.13 -12.80
C SER A 106 1.20 10.74 -12.15
N VAL A 107 0.97 12.05 -12.32
CA VAL A 107 -0.16 12.77 -11.72
C VAL A 107 -1.24 13.02 -12.76
N ASN A 108 -2.48 12.69 -12.43
CA ASN A 108 -3.64 13.02 -13.25
C ASN A 108 -3.98 14.52 -13.10
N ALA A 109 -3.93 15.26 -14.19
CA ALA A 109 -4.22 16.68 -14.18
C ALA A 109 -5.70 17.01 -13.94
N ALA A 110 -6.62 16.13 -14.32
CA ALA A 110 -8.06 16.41 -14.32
C ALA A 110 -8.63 16.87 -12.96
N PRO A 111 -8.35 16.19 -11.82
CA PRO A 111 -8.83 16.68 -10.52
C PRO A 111 -8.17 17.96 -10.04
N LEU A 112 -7.07 18.38 -10.64
CA LEU A 112 -6.29 19.53 -10.25
C LEU A 112 -6.65 20.81 -11.04
N THR A 113 -7.63 20.75 -11.92
CA THR A 113 -8.11 21.92 -12.71
C THR A 113 -9.18 22.73 -11.99
N ASP A 114 -9.77 22.18 -10.92
CA ASP A 114 -10.83 22.82 -10.13
C ASP A 114 -10.61 22.54 -8.64
N ILE A 115 -9.51 23.09 -8.10
CA ILE A 115 -9.22 23.05 -6.67
C ILE A 115 -9.89 24.26 -6.01
N ALA A 116 -10.63 24.02 -4.94
CA ALA A 116 -11.14 25.06 -4.05
C ALA A 116 -10.62 24.84 -2.63
N LEU A 117 -10.30 25.94 -1.93
CA LEU A 117 -9.77 25.90 -0.59
C LEU A 117 -10.31 27.08 0.22
N GLY A 118 -10.92 26.82 1.36
CA GLY A 118 -11.28 27.83 2.36
C GLY A 118 -10.47 27.63 3.63
N SER A 119 -9.98 28.71 4.22
CA SER A 119 -9.19 28.64 5.47
C SER A 119 -9.19 29.98 6.19
N ARG A 120 -9.00 29.93 7.51
CA ARG A 120 -8.43 31.06 8.24
C ARG A 120 -6.91 30.95 8.23
N PHE A 121 -6.22 32.04 7.96
CA PHE A 121 -4.78 32.07 7.99
C PHE A 121 -4.25 33.00 9.06
N ALA A 122 -3.09 32.66 9.61
CA ALA A 122 -2.27 33.53 10.46
C ALA A 122 -0.81 33.34 10.05
N TRP A 123 -0.15 34.48 9.82
CA TRP A 123 1.28 34.54 9.52
C TRP A 123 2.00 35.35 10.58
N ALA A 124 3.08 34.80 11.11
CA ALA A 124 3.95 35.46 12.06
C ALA A 124 5.39 34.99 11.90
N GLY A 125 6.31 35.90 11.65
CA GLY A 125 7.70 35.57 11.34
C GLY A 125 7.81 34.64 10.14
N ASP A 126 8.38 33.46 10.37
CA ASP A 126 8.56 32.42 9.32
C ASP A 126 7.44 31.38 9.30
N THR A 127 6.35 31.60 10.04
CA THR A 127 5.29 30.60 10.19
C THR A 127 3.99 31.07 9.56
N LEU A 128 3.42 30.25 8.69
CA LEU A 128 2.07 30.37 8.16
C LEU A 128 1.20 29.24 8.72
N THR A 129 0.11 29.59 9.38
CA THR A 129 -0.89 28.65 9.89
C THR A 129 -2.16 28.80 9.07
N LEU A 130 -2.72 27.66 8.61
CA LEU A 130 -4.02 27.56 7.96
C LEU A 130 -4.92 26.73 8.87
N ASP A 131 -5.90 27.37 9.49
CA ASP A 131 -6.87 26.71 10.36
C ASP A 131 -8.23 26.62 9.67
N GLU A 132 -9.06 25.67 10.14
CA GLU A 132 -10.37 25.41 9.55
C GLU A 132 -10.30 25.16 8.04
N LEU A 133 -9.19 24.55 7.60
CA LEU A 133 -8.96 24.24 6.20
C LEU A 133 -10.08 23.37 5.66
N LYS A 134 -10.68 23.79 4.55
CA LYS A 134 -11.61 23.01 3.73
C LYS A 134 -11.03 22.94 2.33
N LEU A 135 -10.75 21.74 1.86
CA LEU A 135 -10.16 21.49 0.55
C LEU A 135 -11.11 20.67 -0.31
N ARG A 136 -11.28 21.06 -1.57
CA ARG A 136 -11.98 20.30 -2.58
C ARG A 136 -11.10 20.22 -3.83
N ALA A 137 -10.98 19.01 -4.41
CA ALA A 137 -10.30 18.81 -5.68
C ALA A 137 -11.06 17.72 -6.47
N GLY A 138 -11.91 18.14 -7.38
CA GLY A 138 -12.86 17.28 -8.05
C GLY A 138 -13.81 16.59 -7.05
N SER A 139 -13.81 15.26 -7.00
CA SER A 139 -14.62 14.48 -6.04
C SER A 139 -14.02 14.40 -4.63
N PHE A 140 -12.75 14.74 -4.45
CA PHE A 140 -12.10 14.73 -3.15
C PHE A 140 -12.56 15.92 -2.31
N SER A 141 -12.83 15.67 -1.03
CA SER A 141 -13.04 16.70 -0.01
C SER A 141 -12.25 16.37 1.24
N GLY A 142 -11.59 17.37 1.79
CA GLY A 142 -10.80 17.24 3.01
C GLY A 142 -10.97 18.43 3.93
N ALA A 143 -10.76 18.24 5.22
CA ALA A 143 -10.77 19.30 6.21
C ALA A 143 -9.61 19.11 7.18
N GLY A 144 -9.16 20.20 7.82
CA GLY A 144 -8.07 20.09 8.78
C GLY A 144 -7.39 21.40 9.12
N SER A 145 -6.09 21.30 9.40
CA SER A 145 -5.19 22.44 9.61
C SER A 145 -3.80 22.14 9.07
N VAL A 146 -3.10 23.17 8.65
CA VAL A 146 -1.72 23.06 8.15
C VAL A 146 -0.90 24.20 8.73
N LYS A 147 0.27 23.89 9.27
CA LYS A 147 1.27 24.86 9.71
C LYS A 147 2.53 24.67 8.88
N LEU A 148 2.96 25.75 8.24
CA LEU A 148 4.11 25.79 7.36
C LEU A 148 5.20 26.66 7.98
N GLY A 149 6.38 26.10 8.17
CA GLY A 149 7.59 26.86 8.49
C GLY A 149 8.31 27.21 7.20
N LEU A 150 8.53 28.52 6.94
CA LEU A 150 9.10 29.04 5.70
C LEU A 150 10.56 29.49 5.85
N GLY A 151 11.08 29.50 7.09
CA GLY A 151 12.46 29.90 7.41
C GLY A 151 13.44 28.73 7.27
N GLY A 152 14.24 28.69 6.23
CA GLY A 152 15.24 27.65 6.01
C GLY A 152 14.67 26.38 5.37
N ALA A 153 14.74 25.24 6.08
CA ALA A 153 14.13 24.01 5.58
C ALA A 153 12.60 24.06 5.75
N THR A 154 11.88 23.69 4.71
CA THR A 154 10.41 23.64 4.75
C THR A 154 9.95 22.65 5.82
N ARG A 155 9.17 23.14 6.79
CA ARG A 155 8.54 22.32 7.83
C ARG A 155 7.03 22.32 7.63
N ILE A 156 6.43 21.13 7.62
CA ILE A 156 4.99 20.95 7.44
C ILE A 156 4.43 20.19 8.65
N GLU A 157 3.48 20.78 9.35
CA GLU A 157 2.68 20.08 10.35
C GLU A 157 1.22 20.11 9.87
N ALA A 158 0.65 18.94 9.58
CA ALA A 158 -0.68 18.84 9.01
C ALA A 158 -1.56 17.87 9.81
N THR A 159 -2.81 18.27 10.00
CA THR A 159 -3.88 17.38 10.46
C THR A 159 -4.97 17.42 9.39
N ILE A 160 -5.26 16.26 8.79
CA ILE A 160 -6.16 16.15 7.65
C ILE A 160 -7.20 15.08 7.94
N SER A 161 -8.46 15.38 7.64
CA SER A 161 -9.56 14.41 7.63
C SER A 161 -10.27 14.44 6.29
N SER A 162 -10.66 13.26 5.78
CA SER A 162 -11.43 13.14 4.54
C SER A 162 -12.37 11.94 4.64
N PRO A 163 -13.61 12.03 4.14
CA PRO A 163 -14.50 10.87 4.04
C PRO A 163 -13.94 9.81 3.10
N GLU A 164 -13.33 10.22 2.00
CA GLU A 164 -12.82 9.31 0.98
C GLU A 164 -11.63 9.94 0.24
N LEU A 165 -10.59 9.12 0.00
CA LEU A 165 -9.47 9.42 -0.88
C LEU A 165 -9.34 8.28 -1.91
N ASP A 166 -9.65 8.58 -3.16
CA ASP A 166 -9.42 7.68 -4.28
C ASP A 166 -8.10 8.05 -4.96
N LEU A 167 -7.08 7.22 -4.77
CA LEU A 167 -5.75 7.46 -5.34
C LEU A 167 -5.73 7.35 -6.86
N ASP A 168 -6.59 6.51 -7.45
CA ASP A 168 -6.63 6.35 -8.91
C ASP A 168 -7.16 7.61 -9.59
N TYR A 169 -7.93 8.42 -8.85
CA TYR A 169 -8.40 9.70 -9.34
C TYR A 169 -7.25 10.72 -9.51
N PHE A 170 -6.23 10.65 -8.66
CA PHE A 170 -5.08 11.57 -8.67
C PHE A 170 -3.86 11.02 -9.40
N LEU A 171 -3.80 9.72 -9.63
CA LEU A 171 -2.69 9.07 -10.32
C LEU A 171 -3.03 8.92 -11.81
N ALA A 172 -2.08 9.19 -12.67
CA ALA A 172 -2.21 8.87 -14.08
C ALA A 172 -2.31 7.34 -14.27
N PRO A 173 -3.16 6.85 -15.19
CA PRO A 173 -3.19 5.42 -15.49
C PRO A 173 -1.80 4.95 -15.93
N PRO A 174 -1.41 3.71 -15.57
CA PRO A 174 -0.15 3.15 -16.02
C PRO A 174 -0.03 3.25 -17.54
N GLN A 175 0.97 3.96 -18.03
CA GLN A 175 1.23 4.01 -19.47
C GLN A 175 1.60 2.60 -19.92
N ALA A 176 0.90 2.10 -20.96
CA ALA A 176 1.29 0.86 -21.61
C ALA A 176 2.76 0.99 -22.06
N PRO A 177 3.59 -0.05 -21.87
CA PRO A 177 4.96 -0.01 -22.37
C PRO A 177 4.92 0.33 -23.87
N PRO A 178 5.76 1.26 -24.36
CA PRO A 178 5.79 1.61 -25.77
C PRO A 178 5.99 0.31 -26.57
N VAL A 179 5.07 0.05 -27.48
CA VAL A 179 5.20 -1.04 -28.45
C VAL A 179 6.54 -0.86 -29.12
N ALA A 180 7.39 -1.86 -29.02
CA ALA A 180 8.78 -1.82 -29.45
C ALA A 180 8.90 -1.33 -30.90
N ALA A 181 9.19 -0.04 -31.06
CA ALA A 181 9.82 0.48 -32.24
C ALA A 181 11.32 0.18 -32.10
N THR A 182 11.84 -0.56 -33.07
CA THR A 182 13.25 -0.95 -33.27
C THR A 182 14.28 -0.07 -32.55
N ALA A 183 14.99 -0.70 -31.60
CA ALA A 183 16.34 -0.48 -31.13
C ALA A 183 16.94 0.95 -31.24
N ALA A 184 16.69 1.74 -30.19
CA ALA A 184 17.68 2.68 -29.66
C ALA A 184 18.01 2.24 -28.23
N PRO A 185 19.24 2.43 -27.71
CA PRO A 185 19.58 2.09 -26.34
C PRO A 185 18.61 2.84 -25.39
N PRO A 186 18.10 2.21 -24.31
CA PRO A 186 17.22 2.90 -23.39
C PRO A 186 17.98 4.08 -22.80
N ALA A 187 17.48 5.28 -23.06
CA ALA A 187 17.82 6.44 -22.24
C ALA A 187 17.42 6.08 -20.81
N VAL A 188 18.34 6.16 -19.88
CA VAL A 188 18.11 5.98 -18.44
C VAL A 188 17.22 7.15 -18.01
N GLY A 189 15.92 7.00 -18.22
CA GLY A 189 14.92 7.89 -17.68
C GLY A 189 14.85 7.63 -16.16
N THR A 190 15.05 8.66 -15.37
CA THR A 190 14.82 8.62 -13.92
C THR A 190 13.38 8.17 -13.69
N PRO A 191 13.12 7.03 -13.04
CA PRO A 191 11.76 6.58 -12.77
C PRO A 191 11.02 7.61 -11.90
N ALA A 192 9.75 7.86 -12.18
CA ALA A 192 8.92 8.78 -11.39
C ALA A 192 8.91 8.43 -9.87
N GLU A 193 9.18 7.18 -9.54
CA GLU A 193 9.30 6.67 -8.16
C GLU A 193 10.58 7.13 -7.46
N ALA A 194 11.68 7.33 -8.18
CA ALA A 194 12.91 7.91 -7.64
C ALA A 194 12.73 9.39 -7.24
N GLN A 195 11.85 10.10 -7.95
CA GLN A 195 11.51 11.49 -7.62
C GLN A 195 10.73 11.59 -6.30
N GLY A 196 9.88 10.59 -5.98
CA GLY A 196 9.17 10.52 -4.71
C GLY A 196 10.09 10.35 -3.50
N LEU A 197 11.14 9.54 -3.62
CA LEU A 197 12.16 9.37 -2.58
C LEU A 197 13.01 10.64 -2.42
N ALA A 198 13.35 11.32 -3.51
CA ALA A 198 14.11 12.57 -3.47
C ALA A 198 13.37 13.70 -2.73
N ALA A 199 12.04 13.74 -2.79
CA ALA A 199 11.23 14.71 -2.07
C ALA A 199 11.41 14.60 -0.54
N LEU A 200 11.68 13.42 0.01
CA LEU A 200 11.96 13.24 1.45
C LEU A 200 13.23 13.97 1.91
N LEU A 201 14.16 14.25 1.00
CA LEU A 201 15.43 14.95 1.34
C LEU A 201 15.21 16.41 1.73
N THR A 202 14.06 16.99 1.38
CA THR A 202 13.81 18.44 1.49
C THR A 202 12.72 18.81 2.50
N VAL A 203 11.97 17.85 3.05
CA VAL A 203 10.80 18.11 3.87
C VAL A 203 11.00 17.59 5.30
N ASP A 204 10.73 18.45 6.28
CA ASP A 204 10.59 18.11 7.70
C ASP A 204 9.12 18.25 8.11
N GLY A 205 8.66 17.49 9.08
CA GLY A 205 7.34 17.73 9.67
C GLY A 205 6.57 16.47 10.07
N SER A 206 5.28 16.68 10.28
CA SER A 206 4.36 15.61 10.68
C SER A 206 3.03 15.72 9.97
N ILE A 207 2.44 14.57 9.66
CA ILE A 207 1.09 14.47 9.09
C ILE A 207 0.27 13.51 9.94
N ASN A 208 -0.87 13.98 10.45
CA ASN A 208 -1.89 13.18 11.07
C ASN A 208 -3.08 13.09 10.11
N ALA A 209 -3.43 11.90 9.65
CA ALA A 209 -4.49 11.71 8.68
C ALA A 209 -5.59 10.79 9.24
N ARG A 210 -6.85 11.19 9.08
CA ARG A 210 -8.03 10.36 9.33
C ARG A 210 -8.85 10.28 8.06
N LEU A 211 -8.94 9.07 7.51
CA LEU A 211 -9.67 8.86 6.27
C LEU A 211 -10.78 7.84 6.51
N GLY A 212 -12.00 8.17 6.08
CA GLY A 212 -13.11 7.21 6.12
C GLY A 212 -12.84 6.05 5.18
N ARG A 213 -12.32 6.33 3.98
CA ARG A 213 -12.01 5.32 2.96
C ARG A 213 -10.80 5.75 2.11
N LEU A 214 -9.95 4.78 1.81
CA LEU A 214 -8.85 4.92 0.85
C LEU A 214 -8.96 3.84 -0.21
N LYS A 215 -8.95 4.24 -1.47
CA LYS A 215 -9.03 3.32 -2.61
C LYS A 215 -7.80 3.42 -3.50
N ARG A 216 -7.36 2.27 -4.02
CA ARG A 216 -6.41 2.15 -5.12
C ARG A 216 -6.70 0.89 -5.94
N GLY A 217 -7.17 1.05 -7.16
CA GLY A 217 -7.67 -0.07 -7.96
C GLY A 217 -8.87 -0.73 -7.27
N LYS A 218 -8.70 -2.00 -6.94
CA LYS A 218 -9.69 -2.76 -6.17
C LYS A 218 -9.35 -2.87 -4.68
N LEU A 219 -8.19 -2.35 -4.28
CA LEU A 219 -7.79 -2.32 -2.87
C LEU A 219 -8.54 -1.20 -2.15
N GLU A 220 -9.19 -1.54 -1.06
CA GLU A 220 -9.95 -0.62 -0.23
C GLU A 220 -9.59 -0.81 1.25
N LEU A 221 -9.23 0.29 1.90
CA LEU A 221 -9.07 0.41 3.33
C LEU A 221 -10.16 1.34 3.87
N SER A 222 -10.64 1.11 5.07
CA SER A 222 -11.58 2.00 5.73
C SER A 222 -11.18 2.31 7.18
N ASP A 223 -11.77 3.36 7.75
CA ASP A 223 -11.53 3.82 9.12
C ASP A 223 -10.03 4.00 9.43
N ILE A 224 -9.33 4.73 8.57
CA ILE A 224 -7.87 4.89 8.64
C ILE A 224 -7.51 5.99 9.63
N ASP A 225 -6.60 5.70 10.56
CA ASP A 225 -5.90 6.65 11.44
C ASP A 225 -4.39 6.46 11.24
N ALA A 226 -3.73 7.45 10.63
CA ALA A 226 -2.32 7.39 10.28
C ALA A 226 -1.54 8.58 10.87
N ARG A 227 -0.32 8.31 11.34
CA ARG A 227 0.64 9.32 11.80
C ARG A 227 1.97 9.11 11.11
N LEU A 228 2.38 10.13 10.39
CA LEU A 228 3.64 10.16 9.65
C LEU A 228 4.52 11.27 10.20
N GLN A 229 5.76 10.96 10.54
CA GLN A 229 6.81 11.91 10.88
C GLN A 229 7.84 11.94 9.76
N MET A 230 8.20 13.12 9.31
CA MET A 230 9.21 13.33 8.27
C MET A 230 10.38 14.10 8.85
N SER A 231 11.58 13.65 8.51
CA SER A 231 12.83 14.36 8.75
C SER A 231 13.67 14.21 7.48
N ARG A 232 14.43 15.21 7.12
CA ARG A 232 15.19 15.24 5.86
C ARG A 232 15.86 13.88 5.56
N GLY A 233 15.44 13.24 4.47
CA GLY A 233 15.90 11.93 4.07
C GLY A 233 15.16 10.75 4.71
N SER A 234 14.20 10.97 5.62
CA SER A 234 13.46 9.88 6.23
C SER A 234 11.98 10.21 6.47
N ALA A 235 11.14 9.18 6.38
CA ALA A 235 9.74 9.24 6.80
C ALA A 235 9.46 8.05 7.71
N GLN A 236 8.86 8.29 8.85
CA GLN A 236 8.50 7.29 9.84
C GLN A 236 6.98 7.22 9.98
N LEU A 237 6.39 6.12 9.57
CA LEU A 237 5.01 5.79 9.85
C LEU A 237 4.93 5.31 11.31
N GLN A 238 4.56 6.21 12.21
CA GLN A 238 4.47 5.91 13.64
C GLN A 238 3.24 5.06 13.96
N LYS A 239 2.18 5.22 13.17
CA LYS A 239 0.91 4.56 13.34
C LYS A 239 0.18 4.46 12.00
N LEU A 240 -0.40 3.32 11.72
CA LEU A 240 -1.45 3.10 10.74
C LEU A 240 -2.41 2.06 11.30
N ASP A 241 -3.61 2.48 11.67
CA ASP A 241 -4.72 1.60 11.98
C ASP A 241 -5.76 1.71 10.88
N ALA A 242 -6.28 0.60 10.40
CA ALA A 242 -7.28 0.57 9.35
C ALA A 242 -8.11 -0.71 9.42
N LYS A 243 -9.29 -0.68 8.80
CA LYS A 243 -10.05 -1.89 8.46
C LYS A 243 -9.72 -2.35 7.04
N LEU A 244 -9.62 -3.64 6.86
CA LEU A 244 -9.28 -4.28 5.59
C LEU A 244 -10.14 -5.54 5.41
N TYR A 245 -11.07 -5.53 4.45
CA TYR A 245 -11.95 -6.67 4.10
C TYR A 245 -12.52 -7.42 5.31
N GLY A 246 -13.18 -6.69 6.20
CA GLY A 246 -13.83 -7.24 7.40
C GLY A 246 -12.89 -7.56 8.57
N GLY A 247 -11.58 -7.43 8.38
CA GLY A 247 -10.56 -7.53 9.42
C GLY A 247 -9.92 -6.19 9.75
N THR A 248 -8.79 -6.23 10.47
CA THR A 248 -7.99 -5.07 10.86
C THR A 248 -6.57 -5.16 10.32
N LEU A 249 -5.98 -4.00 10.12
CA LEU A 249 -4.58 -3.79 9.76
C LEU A 249 -3.98 -2.78 10.73
N ASP A 250 -2.93 -3.16 11.44
CA ASP A 250 -2.10 -2.29 12.24
C ASP A 250 -0.69 -2.30 11.63
N ALA A 251 -0.10 -1.12 11.39
CA ALA A 251 1.23 -1.06 10.82
C ALA A 251 2.05 0.12 11.33
N THR A 252 3.36 -0.07 11.36
CA THR A 252 4.38 0.95 11.57
C THR A 252 5.49 0.73 10.55
N GLY A 253 6.30 1.75 10.30
CA GLY A 253 7.39 1.59 9.35
C GLY A 253 8.30 2.79 9.27
N ALA A 254 9.39 2.64 8.56
CA ALA A 254 10.31 3.71 8.24
C ALA A 254 10.76 3.60 6.80
N LEU A 255 10.88 4.74 6.16
CA LEU A 255 11.46 4.90 4.84
C LEU A 255 12.64 5.87 4.99
N ALA A 256 13.80 5.51 4.48
CA ALA A 256 14.94 6.40 4.40
C ALA A 256 15.40 6.48 2.95
N ALA A 257 15.80 7.69 2.54
CA ALA A 257 16.30 7.97 1.21
C ALA A 257 17.66 8.67 1.30
N THR A 258 18.54 8.30 0.40
CA THR A 258 19.75 9.05 0.05
C THR A 258 19.64 9.48 -1.41
N THR A 259 20.66 10.16 -1.94
CA THR A 259 20.69 10.52 -3.36
C THR A 259 20.64 9.31 -4.29
N ASP A 260 21.13 8.15 -3.86
CA ASP A 260 21.37 7.00 -4.72
C ASP A 260 20.55 5.76 -4.32
N THR A 261 20.10 5.68 -3.07
CA THR A 261 19.41 4.49 -2.56
C THR A 261 18.26 4.85 -1.62
N GLY A 262 17.29 3.95 -1.55
CA GLY A 262 16.24 3.97 -0.54
C GLY A 262 16.28 2.72 0.32
N SER A 263 15.78 2.81 1.54
CA SER A 263 15.55 1.68 2.42
C SER A 263 14.17 1.77 3.07
N MET A 264 13.56 0.63 3.27
CA MET A 264 12.25 0.49 3.91
C MET A 264 12.33 -0.54 5.03
N ASN A 265 11.70 -0.22 6.15
CA ASN A 265 11.36 -1.18 7.20
C ASN A 265 9.86 -1.06 7.46
N VAL A 266 9.17 -2.17 7.55
CA VAL A 266 7.73 -2.21 7.87
C VAL A 266 7.44 -3.34 8.83
N SER A 267 6.66 -3.06 9.86
CA SER A 267 6.06 -4.06 10.75
C SER A 267 4.55 -3.92 10.64
N ALA A 268 3.87 -5.02 10.36
CA ALA A 268 2.42 -5.02 10.25
C ALA A 268 1.80 -6.26 10.90
N ARG A 269 0.58 -6.09 11.37
CA ARG A 269 -0.30 -7.14 11.87
C ARG A 269 -1.64 -7.04 11.18
N ILE A 270 -2.15 -8.18 10.75
CA ILE A 270 -3.51 -8.31 10.23
C ILE A 270 -4.29 -9.32 11.08
N ALA A 271 -5.58 -9.06 11.27
CA ALA A 271 -6.45 -9.96 12.01
C ALA A 271 -7.82 -10.06 11.35
N GLY A 272 -8.27 -11.29 11.09
CA GLY A 272 -9.59 -11.58 10.56
C GLY A 272 -9.87 -11.11 9.13
N VAL A 273 -8.84 -10.86 8.31
CA VAL A 273 -8.97 -10.36 6.93
C VAL A 273 -9.50 -11.44 6.01
N ASP A 274 -10.54 -11.15 5.23
CA ASP A 274 -11.06 -12.06 4.21
C ASP A 274 -10.03 -12.22 3.06
N LEU A 275 -9.44 -13.42 2.97
CA LEU A 275 -8.40 -13.72 2.00
C LEU A 275 -8.92 -13.72 0.56
N ALA A 276 -10.16 -14.17 0.32
CA ALA A 276 -10.73 -14.19 -1.02
C ALA A 276 -10.95 -12.78 -1.54
N ALA A 277 -11.45 -11.86 -0.70
CA ALA A 277 -11.62 -10.45 -1.03
C ALA A 277 -10.26 -9.76 -1.27
N LEU A 278 -9.26 -10.04 -0.44
CA LEU A 278 -7.91 -9.52 -0.60
C LEU A 278 -7.26 -9.98 -1.92
N LEU A 279 -7.36 -11.27 -2.28
CA LEU A 279 -6.84 -11.79 -3.55
C LEU A 279 -7.58 -11.19 -4.75
N ALA A 280 -8.91 -11.02 -4.67
CA ALA A 280 -9.70 -10.39 -5.71
C ALA A 280 -9.27 -8.94 -5.97
N SER A 281 -8.90 -8.20 -4.92
CA SER A 281 -8.45 -6.81 -5.03
C SER A 281 -7.10 -6.66 -5.75
N THR A 282 -6.25 -7.68 -5.67
CA THR A 282 -4.92 -7.69 -6.32
C THR A 282 -4.94 -8.33 -7.71
N GLN A 283 -6.12 -8.59 -8.27
CA GLN A 283 -6.33 -9.29 -9.55
C GLN A 283 -5.73 -10.70 -9.59
N GLN A 284 -5.43 -11.28 -8.43
CA GLN A 284 -5.00 -12.67 -8.31
C GLN A 284 -6.22 -13.60 -8.35
N LYS A 285 -6.00 -14.82 -8.86
CA LYS A 285 -7.04 -15.83 -8.80
C LYS A 285 -7.34 -16.16 -7.34
N GLN A 286 -8.63 -16.29 -7.01
CA GLN A 286 -9.11 -16.64 -5.67
C GLN A 286 -8.89 -18.13 -5.39
N GLN A 287 -7.64 -18.55 -5.30
CA GLN A 287 -7.24 -19.95 -5.09
C GLN A 287 -7.33 -20.35 -3.63
N PHE A 288 -7.38 -19.38 -2.73
CA PHE A 288 -7.48 -19.56 -1.29
C PHE A 288 -8.62 -18.72 -0.74
N ALA A 289 -9.34 -19.25 0.20
CA ALA A 289 -10.32 -18.53 1.00
C ALA A 289 -10.09 -18.82 2.48
N GLY A 290 -10.71 -18.03 3.35
CA GLY A 290 -10.59 -18.11 4.81
C GLY A 290 -10.28 -16.75 5.42
N ARG A 291 -10.16 -16.71 6.76
CA ARG A 291 -9.80 -15.50 7.49
C ARG A 291 -8.33 -15.52 7.86
N VAL A 292 -7.59 -14.53 7.34
CA VAL A 292 -6.14 -14.42 7.55
C VAL A 292 -5.87 -13.66 8.83
N ASN A 293 -4.98 -14.21 9.64
CA ASN A 293 -4.31 -13.57 10.76
C ASN A 293 -2.81 -13.67 10.54
N GLY A 294 -2.07 -12.61 10.81
CA GLY A 294 -0.64 -12.68 10.62
C GLY A 294 0.12 -11.46 11.10
N SER A 295 1.43 -11.61 11.12
CA SER A 295 2.36 -10.52 11.39
C SER A 295 3.56 -10.63 10.47
N LEU A 296 4.12 -9.49 10.14
CA LEU A 296 5.35 -9.40 9.36
C LEU A 296 6.23 -8.28 9.90
N THR A 297 7.53 -8.48 9.76
CA THR A 297 8.52 -7.42 9.93
C THR A 297 9.51 -7.57 8.79
N LEU A 298 9.44 -6.66 7.83
CA LEU A 298 10.18 -6.76 6.59
C LEU A 298 11.04 -5.53 6.37
N ALA A 299 12.21 -5.76 5.79
CA ALA A 299 13.12 -4.71 5.34
C ALA A 299 13.46 -4.91 3.87
N ALA A 300 13.68 -3.81 3.15
CA ALA A 300 14.15 -3.83 1.77
C ALA A 300 15.02 -2.62 1.48
N THR A 301 15.91 -2.74 0.49
CA THR A 301 16.79 -1.66 0.02
C THR A 301 16.90 -1.68 -1.48
N GLY A 302 17.16 -0.53 -2.10
CA GLY A 302 17.35 -0.44 -3.54
C GLY A 302 17.24 0.99 -4.06
N ALA A 303 17.59 1.18 -5.32
CA ALA A 303 17.52 2.48 -5.96
C ALA A 303 16.07 2.98 -6.14
N ASP A 304 15.15 2.04 -6.29
CA ASP A 304 13.73 2.32 -6.48
C ASP A 304 12.84 1.24 -5.82
N PRO A 305 11.58 1.57 -5.47
CA PRO A 305 10.65 0.63 -4.84
C PRO A 305 10.34 -0.61 -5.67
N ALA A 306 10.42 -0.55 -7.00
CA ALA A 306 10.14 -1.70 -7.87
C ALA A 306 11.18 -2.81 -7.71
N THR A 307 12.41 -2.45 -7.31
CA THR A 307 13.50 -3.39 -7.07
C THR A 307 13.50 -3.98 -5.67
N TRP A 308 12.77 -3.41 -4.71
CA TRP A 308 12.77 -3.84 -3.31
C TRP A 308 12.33 -5.29 -3.08
N LYS A 309 11.49 -5.84 -3.96
CA LYS A 309 11.14 -7.27 -3.91
C LYS A 309 12.35 -8.21 -4.02
N ASN A 310 13.47 -7.73 -4.61
CA ASN A 310 14.69 -8.52 -4.80
C ASN A 310 15.59 -8.53 -3.54
N THR A 311 15.40 -7.56 -2.65
CA THR A 311 16.18 -7.40 -1.42
C THR A 311 15.36 -7.65 -0.16
N LEU A 312 14.06 -7.95 -0.32
CA LEU A 312 13.12 -8.15 0.77
C LEU A 312 13.65 -9.21 1.75
N SER A 313 13.69 -8.85 3.03
CA SER A 313 14.17 -9.70 4.11
C SER A 313 13.36 -9.52 5.39
N GLY A 314 13.26 -10.58 6.19
CA GLY A 314 12.62 -10.59 7.49
C GLY A 314 11.54 -11.65 7.69
N PRO A 315 11.03 -11.81 8.92
CA PRO A 315 10.08 -12.83 9.30
C PRO A 315 8.64 -12.48 8.92
N VAL A 316 7.89 -13.50 8.54
CA VAL A 316 6.45 -13.47 8.30
C VAL A 316 5.80 -14.66 9.00
N GLN A 317 4.76 -14.41 9.78
CA GLN A 317 3.91 -15.43 10.38
C GLN A 317 2.50 -15.30 9.82
N LEU A 318 1.92 -16.41 9.41
CA LEU A 318 0.62 -16.47 8.78
C LEU A 318 -0.22 -17.58 9.37
N GLY A 319 -1.45 -17.28 9.70
CA GLY A 319 -2.49 -18.26 10.03
C GLY A 319 -3.74 -17.97 9.22
N ILE A 320 -4.43 -19.03 8.81
CA ILE A 320 -5.71 -18.92 8.15
C ILE A 320 -6.72 -19.76 8.95
N ASP A 321 -7.80 -19.16 9.33
CA ASP A 321 -8.92 -19.84 9.97
C ASP A 321 -9.95 -20.21 8.89
N GLU A 322 -10.48 -21.44 9.00
CA GLU A 322 -11.38 -22.03 8.01
C GLU A 322 -10.86 -21.96 6.56
N PRO A 323 -9.59 -22.39 6.31
CA PRO A 323 -9.01 -22.24 5.00
C PRO A 323 -9.63 -23.18 3.98
N VAL A 324 -9.86 -22.65 2.76
CA VAL A 324 -10.33 -23.44 1.62
C VAL A 324 -9.32 -23.32 0.49
N LEU A 325 -8.80 -24.44 0.02
CA LEU A 325 -8.01 -24.53 -1.22
C LEU A 325 -8.96 -24.81 -2.37
N LYS A 326 -9.12 -23.87 -3.28
CA LYS A 326 -9.98 -24.04 -4.46
C LYS A 326 -9.24 -24.74 -5.58
N ASP A 327 -9.98 -25.54 -6.34
CA ASP A 327 -9.47 -26.30 -7.48
C ASP A 327 -8.33 -27.29 -7.14
N LEU A 328 -8.21 -27.70 -5.89
CA LEU A 328 -7.25 -28.71 -5.44
C LEU A 328 -7.90 -29.62 -4.38
N SER A 329 -8.08 -30.89 -4.69
CA SER A 329 -8.50 -31.92 -3.74
C SER A 329 -7.28 -32.68 -3.22
N VAL A 330 -6.88 -32.40 -1.98
CA VAL A 330 -5.77 -33.10 -1.32
C VAL A 330 -6.12 -34.57 -1.10
N GLU A 331 -7.38 -34.86 -0.73
CA GLU A 331 -7.90 -36.22 -0.59
C GLU A 331 -7.73 -37.00 -1.88
N GLN A 332 -8.08 -36.41 -3.04
CA GLN A 332 -7.90 -37.04 -4.34
C GLN A 332 -6.43 -37.31 -4.67
N VAL A 333 -5.51 -36.41 -4.32
CA VAL A 333 -4.06 -36.58 -4.55
C VAL A 333 -3.55 -37.81 -3.80
N ILE A 334 -3.87 -37.95 -2.52
CA ILE A 334 -3.46 -39.07 -1.69
C ILE A 334 -4.18 -40.34 -2.13
N CYS A 335 -5.49 -40.29 -2.36
CA CYS A 335 -6.27 -41.43 -2.85
C CYS A 335 -5.73 -42.00 -4.15
N ARG A 336 -5.33 -41.16 -5.09
CA ARG A 336 -4.75 -41.64 -6.37
C ARG A 336 -3.47 -42.42 -6.15
N ALA A 337 -2.61 -41.99 -5.26
CA ALA A 337 -1.38 -42.73 -4.93
C ALA A 337 -1.69 -44.02 -4.18
N ALA A 338 -2.64 -44.02 -3.24
CA ALA A 338 -3.09 -45.20 -2.53
C ALA A 338 -3.72 -46.23 -3.51
N ALA A 339 -4.55 -45.80 -4.42
CA ALA A 339 -5.16 -46.67 -5.46
C ALA A 339 -4.11 -47.33 -6.36
N GLN A 340 -3.03 -46.58 -6.73
CA GLN A 340 -1.91 -47.18 -7.48
C GLN A 340 -1.19 -48.26 -6.66
N LEU A 341 -0.98 -48.02 -5.35
CA LEU A 341 -0.37 -49.05 -4.48
C LEU A 341 -1.30 -50.25 -4.26
N ASN A 342 -2.60 -50.05 -4.24
CA ASN A 342 -3.60 -51.10 -4.11
C ASN A 342 -3.90 -51.80 -5.46
N GLN A 343 -3.38 -51.27 -6.58
CA GLN A 343 -3.66 -51.74 -7.97
C GLN A 343 -5.17 -51.71 -8.30
N GLU A 344 -5.88 -50.72 -7.78
CA GLU A 344 -7.31 -50.52 -8.02
C GLU A 344 -7.53 -49.15 -8.70
N ALA A 345 -8.60 -49.04 -9.52
CA ALA A 345 -8.98 -47.80 -10.16
C ALA A 345 -9.90 -46.98 -9.26
N LEU A 346 -9.69 -45.66 -9.20
CA LEU A 346 -10.59 -44.74 -8.51
C LEU A 346 -11.93 -44.66 -9.25
N THR A 347 -13.02 -44.74 -8.52
CA THR A 347 -14.39 -44.67 -9.02
C THR A 347 -15.18 -43.49 -8.45
N ALA A 348 -14.80 -43.01 -7.28
CA ALA A 348 -15.47 -41.88 -6.62
C ALA A 348 -15.16 -40.54 -7.26
N HIS A 349 -16.13 -39.62 -7.17
CA HIS A 349 -15.95 -38.23 -7.50
C HIS A 349 -15.56 -37.46 -6.23
N PHE A 350 -14.41 -36.79 -6.27
CA PHE A 350 -13.92 -35.96 -5.17
C PHE A 350 -14.40 -34.54 -5.34
N ALA A 351 -14.64 -33.86 -4.22
CA ALA A 351 -14.87 -32.43 -4.23
C ALA A 351 -13.65 -31.70 -4.85
N PRO A 352 -13.88 -30.69 -5.71
CA PRO A 352 -12.78 -29.98 -6.34
C PRO A 352 -11.95 -29.19 -5.36
N ASP A 353 -12.54 -28.78 -4.22
CA ASP A 353 -11.94 -27.93 -3.21
C ASP A 353 -11.59 -28.76 -1.96
N THR A 354 -10.53 -28.36 -1.26
CA THR A 354 -10.16 -28.90 0.05
C THR A 354 -10.49 -27.92 1.16
N HIS A 355 -11.31 -28.34 2.11
CA HIS A 355 -11.57 -27.62 3.35
C HIS A 355 -10.58 -28.06 4.43
N LEU A 356 -9.69 -27.15 4.84
CA LEU A 356 -8.74 -27.42 5.92
C LEU A 356 -9.35 -27.04 7.27
N ARG A 357 -8.92 -27.72 8.33
CA ARG A 357 -9.24 -27.33 9.72
C ARG A 357 -8.37 -26.19 10.23
N SER A 358 -7.15 -26.12 9.74
CA SER A 358 -6.18 -25.10 10.12
C SER A 358 -5.08 -24.98 9.08
N PHE A 359 -4.50 -23.78 9.01
CA PHE A 359 -3.28 -23.51 8.27
C PHE A 359 -2.43 -22.52 9.07
N ARG A 360 -1.17 -22.87 9.29
CA ARG A 360 -0.18 -22.00 9.95
C ARG A 360 1.14 -22.10 9.18
N ALA A 361 1.76 -20.95 8.91
CA ALA A 361 3.05 -20.89 8.27
C ALA A 361 3.95 -19.82 8.91
N ALA A 362 5.22 -20.13 9.04
CA ALA A 362 6.27 -19.20 9.42
C ALA A 362 7.35 -19.22 8.34
N LEU A 363 7.68 -18.02 7.84
CA LEU A 363 8.64 -17.82 6.76
C LEU A 363 9.68 -16.79 7.19
N ASP A 364 10.91 -16.97 6.71
CA ASP A 364 11.96 -15.95 6.77
C ASP A 364 12.37 -15.58 5.35
N PHE A 365 12.17 -14.31 5.00
CA PHE A 365 12.62 -13.77 3.73
C PHE A 365 14.10 -13.39 3.78
N SER A 366 14.81 -13.70 2.71
CA SER A 366 16.16 -13.24 2.43
C SER A 366 16.33 -13.05 0.93
N GLN A 367 16.75 -11.86 0.51
CA GLN A 367 16.91 -11.52 -0.91
C GLN A 367 15.66 -11.84 -1.75
N GLY A 368 14.48 -11.54 -1.22
CA GLY A 368 13.20 -11.79 -1.90
C GLY A 368 12.76 -13.25 -1.93
N VAL A 369 13.53 -14.16 -1.35
CA VAL A 369 13.18 -15.58 -1.22
C VAL A 369 12.74 -15.88 0.20
N GLY A 370 11.47 -16.24 0.38
CA GLY A 370 10.90 -16.68 1.66
C GLY A 370 11.15 -18.16 1.90
N HIS A 371 11.96 -18.48 2.89
CA HIS A 371 12.18 -19.83 3.35
C HIS A 371 11.13 -20.22 4.38
N ILE A 372 10.36 -21.25 4.09
CA ILE A 372 9.34 -21.78 5.00
C ILE A 372 10.03 -22.55 6.11
N ARG A 373 10.01 -22.00 7.34
CA ARG A 373 10.55 -22.64 8.54
C ARG A 373 9.59 -23.63 9.14
N GLN A 374 8.31 -23.33 9.01
CA GLN A 374 7.25 -24.16 9.52
C GLN A 374 6.01 -23.95 8.64
N LEU A 375 5.42 -25.05 8.23
CA LEU A 375 4.10 -25.08 7.63
C LEU A 375 3.36 -26.26 8.24
N ASN A 376 2.20 -25.98 8.83
CA ASN A 376 1.30 -27.00 9.36
C ASN A 376 -0.09 -26.76 8.76
N ALA A 377 -0.69 -27.79 8.24
CA ALA A 377 -2.05 -27.79 7.75
C ALA A 377 -2.73 -29.10 8.12
N ALA A 378 -4.04 -29.08 8.30
CA ALA A 378 -4.81 -30.26 8.61
C ALA A 378 -6.12 -30.27 7.86
N VAL A 379 -6.48 -31.43 7.31
CA VAL A 379 -7.83 -31.79 6.83
C VAL A 379 -8.42 -32.86 7.76
N PRO A 380 -9.68 -33.25 7.63
CA PRO A 380 -10.34 -34.17 8.57
C PRO A 380 -9.55 -35.46 8.87
N ASP A 381 -8.95 -36.07 7.88
CA ASP A 381 -8.30 -37.38 8.02
C ASP A 381 -6.76 -37.32 7.72
N MET A 382 -6.17 -36.11 7.69
CA MET A 382 -4.77 -35.93 7.32
C MET A 382 -4.16 -34.74 8.03
N GLU A 383 -2.91 -34.87 8.43
CA GLU A 383 -2.04 -33.79 8.94
C GLU A 383 -0.88 -33.59 7.96
N MET A 384 -0.60 -32.35 7.65
CA MET A 384 0.47 -31.99 6.72
C MET A 384 1.48 -31.09 7.41
N ARG A 385 2.74 -31.41 7.24
CA ARG A 385 3.88 -30.56 7.62
C ARG A 385 4.68 -30.25 6.37
N GLY A 386 5.15 -29.04 6.25
CA GLY A 386 5.83 -28.62 5.04
C GLY A 386 7.04 -27.75 5.30
N GLU A 387 7.94 -27.80 4.34
CA GLU A 387 9.09 -26.91 4.20
C GLU A 387 9.27 -26.51 2.74
N GLY A 388 10.08 -25.51 2.47
CA GLY A 388 10.30 -25.09 1.09
C GLY A 388 10.59 -23.62 0.97
N ARG A 389 10.32 -23.09 -0.21
CA ARG A 389 10.61 -21.68 -0.52
C ARG A 389 9.59 -21.06 -1.45
N ILE A 390 9.43 -19.74 -1.29
CA ILE A 390 8.63 -18.86 -2.13
C ILE A 390 9.56 -17.81 -2.71
N ASP A 391 9.78 -17.83 -4.02
CA ASP A 391 10.66 -16.92 -4.76
C ASP A 391 9.80 -15.80 -5.37
N LEU A 392 9.77 -14.62 -4.73
CA LEU A 392 8.99 -13.47 -5.20
C LEU A 392 9.54 -12.88 -6.50
N PRO A 393 10.86 -12.69 -6.67
CA PRO A 393 11.44 -12.22 -7.92
C PRO A 393 11.07 -13.09 -9.11
N ARG A 394 11.15 -14.43 -8.96
CA ARG A 394 10.86 -15.39 -10.04
C ARG A 394 9.40 -15.81 -10.09
N ARG A 395 8.58 -15.40 -9.12
CA ARG A 395 7.15 -15.75 -8.99
C ARG A 395 6.93 -17.27 -8.97
N LYS A 396 7.74 -17.98 -8.21
CA LYS A 396 7.72 -19.46 -8.10
C LYS A 396 7.57 -19.89 -6.65
N LEU A 397 6.98 -21.08 -6.48
CA LEU A 397 7.00 -21.81 -5.22
C LEU A 397 7.59 -23.21 -5.44
N ASP A 398 8.22 -23.73 -4.37
CA ASP A 398 8.76 -25.08 -4.30
C ASP A 398 8.61 -25.53 -2.84
N ILE A 399 7.55 -26.28 -2.57
CA ILE A 399 7.16 -26.69 -1.22
C ILE A 399 7.05 -28.22 -1.20
N GLN A 400 7.67 -28.82 -0.23
CA GLN A 400 7.55 -30.25 0.08
C GLN A 400 6.66 -30.41 1.30
N LEU A 401 5.58 -31.19 1.16
CA LEU A 401 4.67 -31.52 2.23
C LEU A 401 4.84 -32.99 2.60
N ASN A 402 4.98 -33.29 3.88
CA ASN A 402 4.90 -34.61 4.44
C ASN A 402 3.49 -34.78 5.04
N THR A 403 2.69 -35.61 4.42
CA THR A 403 1.28 -35.82 4.78
C THR A 403 1.13 -37.12 5.54
N ARG A 404 0.64 -37.05 6.76
CA ARG A 404 0.28 -38.21 7.57
C ARG A 404 -1.22 -38.45 7.46
N VAL A 405 -1.61 -39.61 6.97
CA VAL A 405 -3.02 -40.02 6.96
C VAL A 405 -3.35 -40.61 8.32
N THR A 406 -4.39 -40.07 8.98
CA THR A 406 -4.75 -40.39 10.36
C THR A 406 -5.93 -41.37 10.45
N ASP A 407 -6.67 -41.58 9.35
CA ASP A 407 -7.81 -42.51 9.29
C ASP A 407 -7.86 -43.22 7.92
N ASP A 408 -8.63 -44.29 7.84
CA ASP A 408 -8.83 -45.05 6.57
C ASP A 408 -9.65 -44.23 5.55
N LEU A 409 -9.00 -43.92 4.43
CA LEU A 409 -9.64 -43.23 3.31
C LEU A 409 -10.52 -44.16 2.46
N GLY A 410 -10.60 -45.43 2.77
CA GLY A 410 -11.48 -46.41 2.10
C GLY A 410 -12.97 -46.06 2.18
N LYS A 411 -13.35 -45.22 3.10
CA LYS A 411 -14.70 -44.62 3.18
C LYS A 411 -15.00 -43.62 2.06
N LEU A 412 -13.97 -43.02 1.44
CA LEU A 412 -14.12 -42.11 0.30
C LEU A 412 -14.20 -42.87 -1.01
N ASP A 413 -13.34 -43.89 -1.18
CA ASP A 413 -13.32 -44.83 -2.29
C ASP A 413 -12.61 -46.10 -1.86
N ARG A 414 -13.13 -47.25 -2.23
CA ARG A 414 -12.54 -48.58 -1.90
C ARG A 414 -11.07 -48.68 -2.33
N ALA A 415 -10.72 -48.08 -3.46
CA ALA A 415 -9.35 -48.05 -3.94
C ALA A 415 -8.39 -47.24 -3.04
N CYS A 416 -8.92 -46.33 -2.21
CA CYS A 416 -8.16 -45.51 -1.27
C CYS A 416 -7.94 -46.17 0.09
N ARG A 417 -8.39 -47.39 0.34
CA ARG A 417 -8.26 -48.00 1.67
C ARG A 417 -6.80 -48.05 2.13
N MET A 418 -6.61 -47.70 3.39
CA MET A 418 -5.30 -47.64 4.03
C MET A 418 -5.05 -48.85 4.89
N SER A 419 -3.99 -49.60 4.59
CA SER A 419 -3.47 -50.59 5.51
C SER A 419 -2.82 -49.91 6.74
N ARG A 420 -2.67 -50.63 7.86
CA ARG A 420 -1.96 -50.11 9.05
C ARG A 420 -0.56 -49.61 8.70
N LYS A 421 0.12 -50.22 7.72
CA LYS A 421 1.43 -49.80 7.25
C LYS A 421 1.37 -48.48 6.47
N MET A 422 0.36 -48.30 5.64
CA MET A 422 0.14 -47.05 4.90
C MET A 422 -0.23 -45.91 5.81
N LEU A 423 -0.90 -46.14 6.94
CA LEU A 423 -1.17 -45.14 7.98
C LEU A 423 0.08 -44.78 8.80
N ALA A 424 1.08 -45.67 8.83
CA ALA A 424 2.32 -45.45 9.61
C ALA A 424 3.39 -44.64 8.87
N ILE A 425 3.25 -44.48 7.55
CA ILE A 425 4.21 -43.73 6.73
C ILE A 425 3.76 -42.30 6.47
N GLU A 426 4.69 -41.43 6.15
CA GLU A 426 4.43 -40.09 5.64
C GLU A 426 4.39 -40.11 4.11
N TRP A 427 3.36 -39.46 3.56
CA TRP A 427 3.13 -39.38 2.12
C TRP A 427 3.75 -38.08 1.60
N PRO A 428 4.78 -38.14 0.75
CA PRO A 428 5.41 -36.93 0.21
C PRO A 428 4.51 -36.30 -0.87
N VAL A 429 4.12 -35.07 -0.66
CA VAL A 429 3.41 -34.28 -1.67
C VAL A 429 4.29 -33.11 -2.08
N SER A 430 4.68 -33.06 -3.33
CA SER A 430 5.50 -31.97 -3.88
C SER A 430 4.60 -30.93 -4.53
N CYS A 431 4.77 -29.66 -4.12
CA CYS A 431 4.03 -28.53 -4.68
C CYS A 431 5.03 -27.56 -5.34
N LYS A 432 5.11 -27.60 -6.68
CA LYS A 432 6.02 -26.77 -7.50
C LYS A 432 5.24 -26.07 -8.61
N GLY A 433 5.44 -24.78 -8.75
CA GLY A 433 4.72 -24.04 -9.79
C GLY A 433 5.02 -22.56 -9.81
N ARG A 434 4.35 -21.88 -10.72
CA ARG A 434 4.36 -20.41 -10.82
C ARG A 434 3.06 -19.85 -10.27
N PHE A 435 3.09 -18.64 -9.71
CA PHE A 435 1.89 -18.00 -9.13
C PHE A 435 0.76 -17.75 -10.14
N ASP A 436 1.08 -17.71 -11.43
CA ASP A 436 0.13 -17.51 -12.53
C ASP A 436 -0.50 -18.83 -13.04
N GLU A 437 -0.02 -19.99 -12.57
CA GLU A 437 -0.56 -21.29 -12.92
C GLU A 437 -1.69 -21.73 -11.97
N PRO A 438 -2.65 -22.57 -12.43
CA PRO A 438 -3.68 -23.09 -11.54
C PRO A 438 -3.10 -24.04 -10.47
N PRO A 439 -3.57 -24.00 -9.20
CA PRO A 439 -3.06 -24.84 -8.09
C PRO A 439 -3.09 -26.34 -8.37
N LYS A 440 -4.09 -26.83 -9.10
CA LYS A 440 -4.19 -28.24 -9.51
C LYS A 440 -2.98 -28.77 -10.29
N LYS A 441 -2.15 -27.85 -10.83
CA LYS A 441 -0.90 -28.21 -11.51
C LYS A 441 0.31 -28.14 -10.60
N TRP A 442 0.18 -27.58 -9.40
CA TRP A 442 1.32 -27.37 -8.51
C TRP A 442 1.63 -28.60 -7.69
N CYS A 443 0.59 -29.26 -7.15
CA CYS A 443 0.75 -30.29 -6.13
C CYS A 443 0.43 -31.69 -6.68
N GLY A 444 1.28 -32.65 -6.28
CA GLY A 444 1.10 -34.05 -6.61
C GLY A 444 2.12 -34.94 -5.89
N ILE A 445 1.97 -36.24 -6.04
CA ILE A 445 2.96 -37.22 -5.63
C ILE A 445 3.64 -37.70 -6.89
N ASP A 446 4.96 -37.55 -6.97
CA ASP A 446 5.73 -37.97 -8.14
C ASP A 446 5.78 -39.50 -8.25
N LYS A 447 5.90 -40.04 -9.49
CA LYS A 447 5.97 -41.47 -9.71
C LYS A 447 7.13 -42.13 -8.96
N ASP A 448 8.25 -41.44 -8.87
CA ASP A 448 9.43 -41.94 -8.15
C ASP A 448 9.18 -42.01 -6.63
N ASP A 449 8.37 -41.08 -6.08
CA ASP A 449 7.99 -41.11 -4.68
C ASP A 449 6.99 -42.24 -4.39
N VAL A 450 6.04 -42.49 -5.30
CA VAL A 450 5.16 -43.67 -5.21
C VAL A 450 5.98 -44.97 -5.25
N ALA A 451 7.02 -45.06 -6.11
CA ALA A 451 7.89 -46.21 -6.18
C ALA A 451 8.70 -46.42 -4.90
N LYS A 452 9.20 -45.33 -4.29
CA LYS A 452 9.89 -45.37 -2.98
C LYS A 452 8.93 -45.85 -1.88
N LEU A 453 7.71 -45.32 -1.83
CA LEU A 453 6.68 -45.77 -0.89
C LEU A 453 6.37 -47.25 -1.06
N ALA A 454 6.23 -47.73 -2.30
CA ALA A 454 6.03 -49.15 -2.58
C ALA A 454 7.18 -50.04 -2.10
N THR A 455 8.43 -49.56 -2.30
CA THR A 455 9.65 -50.27 -1.84
C THR A 455 9.70 -50.29 -0.31
N GLN A 456 9.41 -49.19 0.35
CA GLN A 456 9.36 -49.07 1.82
C GLN A 456 8.35 -50.07 2.40
N LEU A 457 7.13 -50.10 1.88
CA LEU A 457 6.07 -51.00 2.29
C LEU A 457 6.44 -52.47 2.04
N ALA A 458 7.17 -52.77 0.95
CA ALA A 458 7.66 -54.15 0.63
C ALA A 458 8.78 -54.59 1.56
N THR A 459 9.75 -53.70 1.86
CA THR A 459 10.89 -53.99 2.74
C THR A 459 10.43 -54.27 4.16
N GLU A 460 9.48 -53.50 4.67
CA GLU A 460 8.86 -53.75 5.97
C GLU A 460 8.10 -55.10 6.02
N LYS A 461 7.42 -55.49 4.94
CA LYS A 461 6.77 -56.82 4.82
C LYS A 461 7.78 -57.96 4.93
N VAL A 462 8.96 -57.75 4.38
CA VAL A 462 10.05 -58.76 4.45
C VAL A 462 10.62 -58.78 5.86
N GLN A 463 10.85 -57.65 6.49
CA GLN A 463 11.31 -57.57 7.88
C GLN A 463 10.29 -58.19 8.85
N ASP A 464 8.99 -57.87 8.73
CA ASP A 464 7.95 -58.48 9.57
C ASP A 464 7.91 -60.00 9.44
N LYS A 465 8.04 -60.53 8.18
CA LYS A 465 8.12 -61.97 7.96
C LYS A 465 9.38 -62.59 8.58
N LEU A 466 10.52 -61.89 8.52
CA LEU A 466 11.78 -62.32 9.12
C LEU A 466 11.65 -62.32 10.64
N MET A 467 11.15 -61.21 11.23
CA MET A 467 10.94 -61.09 12.67
C MET A 467 9.96 -62.13 13.22
N LYS A 468 8.86 -62.38 12.49
CA LYS A 468 7.92 -63.43 12.85
C LYS A 468 8.55 -64.83 12.77
N LYS A 469 9.34 -65.11 11.73
CA LYS A 469 10.09 -66.39 11.62
C LYS A 469 11.16 -66.50 12.70
N LEU A 470 11.85 -65.41 13.07
CA LEU A 470 12.80 -65.42 14.17
C LEU A 470 12.10 -65.62 15.53
N GLY A 471 10.94 -64.92 15.73
CA GLY A 471 10.11 -65.14 16.93
C GLY A 471 9.59 -66.57 17.06
N ASP A 472 9.13 -67.14 15.97
CA ASP A 472 8.68 -68.53 15.91
C ASP A 472 9.83 -69.54 16.08
N PHE A 473 11.09 -69.16 15.72
CA PHE A 473 12.29 -69.94 15.92
C PHE A 473 12.80 -69.85 17.37
N LEU A 474 12.73 -68.69 18.00
CA LEU A 474 13.15 -68.46 19.39
C LEU A 474 12.16 -68.99 20.45
N ASN A 475 10.90 -69.24 20.06
CA ASN A 475 9.88 -69.83 20.94
C ASN A 475 9.71 -71.33 20.76
N ARG A 476 10.68 -72.01 20.13
CA ARG A 476 10.72 -73.46 19.89
C ARG A 476 11.74 -74.19 20.78
N ASP A 477 11.96 -73.75 21.98
CA ASP A 477 12.69 -74.48 23.04
C ASP A 477 11.81 -74.66 24.27
#